data_29d588966edc983df2f314fc43bd2f35
#
_entry.id   29d588966edc983df2f314fc43bd2f35
#
_cell.length_a   1.000
_cell.length_b   1.000
_cell.length_c   1.000
_cell.angle_alpha   90.00
_cell.angle_beta   90.00
_cell.angle_gamma   90.00
#
_symmetry.space_group_name_H-M   'P 1'
#
loop_
_entity.id
_entity.type
_entity.pdbx_description
1 polymer ?
#
loop_
_entity_poly.entity_id
_entity_poly.type
_entity_poly.pdbx_seq_one_letter_code
_entity_poly.pdbx_strand_id
1 'polypeptide(L)'
;EQGVPVMDAENLALGELLDKADAHFRTKQGRNLVAKYPPAKAVVGFSTSKFNTLSDAQWGKLADSGVKGVAIIGGCNNVMATQDASFVRMAGEFLANGFLVVASGCAATGLAKAGYMDPIKAEALAGKKLSGFLAALSEIL
;
A
#
# COMPACT_ATOMS: atom_id res chain seq x y z
N GLU A 1 -31.71 -8.16 -0.66
CA GLU A 1 -30.27 -8.16 -0.33
C GLU A 1 -30.08 -8.91 0.99
N GLN A 2 -29.53 -10.11 0.93
CA GLN A 2 -29.09 -10.79 2.13
C GLN A 2 -27.82 -10.10 2.60
N GLY A 3 -27.95 -9.22 3.58
CA GLY A 3 -26.83 -8.47 4.12
C GLY A 3 -25.78 -9.38 4.74
N VAL A 4 -24.55 -8.90 4.75
CA VAL A 4 -23.48 -9.50 5.55
C VAL A 4 -23.95 -9.52 7.01
N PRO A 5 -23.78 -10.64 7.77
CA PRO A 5 -24.13 -10.69 9.17
C PRO A 5 -23.48 -9.54 9.95
N VAL A 6 -24.27 -8.75 10.63
CA VAL A 6 -23.78 -7.66 11.48
C VAL A 6 -23.57 -8.23 12.88
N MET A 7 -22.42 -7.96 13.46
CA MET A 7 -22.08 -8.35 14.83
C MET A 7 -21.82 -7.11 15.67
N ASP A 8 -22.27 -7.14 16.92
CA ASP A 8 -21.98 -6.09 17.88
C ASP A 8 -20.50 -6.15 18.32
N ALA A 9 -19.74 -5.09 18.05
CA ALA A 9 -18.32 -5.02 18.35
C ALA A 9 -18.02 -5.01 19.86
N GLU A 10 -18.95 -4.58 20.70
CA GLU A 10 -18.76 -4.51 22.16
C GLU A 10 -18.83 -5.88 22.82
N ASN A 11 -19.54 -6.83 22.21
CA ASN A 11 -19.76 -8.18 22.73
C ASN A 11 -19.15 -9.28 21.85
N LEU A 12 -18.14 -8.92 21.06
CA LEU A 12 -17.56 -9.80 20.05
C LEU A 12 -16.71 -10.91 20.68
N ALA A 13 -17.24 -12.14 20.68
CA ALA A 13 -16.43 -13.32 20.93
C ALA A 13 -15.65 -13.71 19.67
N LEU A 14 -14.32 -13.68 19.72
CA LEU A 14 -13.46 -13.95 18.56
C LEU A 14 -13.77 -15.31 17.91
N GLY A 15 -14.03 -16.35 18.70
CA GLY A 15 -14.42 -17.67 18.18
C GLY A 15 -15.70 -17.61 17.35
N GLU A 16 -16.74 -16.96 17.86
CA GLU A 16 -18.00 -16.80 17.13
C GLU A 16 -17.85 -15.99 15.84
N LEU A 17 -16.98 -14.96 15.83
CA LEU A 17 -16.66 -14.21 14.63
C LEU A 17 -16.01 -15.11 13.57
N LEU A 18 -15.04 -15.91 13.97
CA LEU A 18 -14.33 -16.82 13.06
C LEU A 18 -15.27 -17.88 12.49
N ASP A 19 -16.15 -18.46 13.32
CA ASP A 19 -17.13 -19.45 12.88
C ASP A 19 -18.12 -18.85 11.87
N LYS A 20 -18.61 -17.64 12.12
CA LYS A 20 -19.50 -16.92 11.19
C LYS A 20 -18.79 -16.55 9.90
N ALA A 21 -17.52 -16.11 9.97
CA ALA A 21 -16.72 -15.80 8.80
C ALA A 21 -16.46 -17.06 7.94
N ASP A 22 -16.11 -18.19 8.55
CA ASP A 22 -15.90 -19.47 7.84
C ASP A 22 -17.21 -19.97 7.21
N ALA A 23 -18.30 -19.92 7.95
CA ALA A 23 -19.62 -20.31 7.44
C ALA A 23 -20.02 -19.45 6.23
N HIS A 24 -19.80 -18.14 6.29
CA HIS A 24 -20.08 -17.24 5.15
C HIS A 24 -19.16 -17.51 3.96
N PHE A 25 -17.87 -17.72 4.19
CA PHE A 25 -16.90 -18.06 3.14
C PHE A 25 -17.27 -19.37 2.41
N ARG A 26 -17.82 -20.35 3.12
CA ARG A 26 -18.29 -21.61 2.52
C ARG A 26 -19.52 -21.44 1.66
N THR A 27 -20.20 -20.32 1.74
CA THR A 27 -21.31 -20.02 0.84
C THR A 27 -20.83 -19.87 -0.60
N LYS A 28 -21.70 -20.11 -1.55
CA LYS A 28 -21.42 -19.91 -3.00
C LYS A 28 -20.94 -18.48 -3.28
N GLN A 29 -21.49 -17.49 -2.57
CA GLN A 29 -21.16 -16.08 -2.73
C GLN A 29 -19.71 -15.77 -2.28
N GLY A 30 -19.30 -16.24 -1.11
CA GLY A 30 -17.93 -16.07 -0.62
C GLY A 30 -16.89 -16.69 -1.54
N ARG A 31 -17.12 -17.90 -2.03
CA ARG A 31 -16.21 -18.59 -2.97
C ARG A 31 -16.10 -17.88 -4.32
N ASN A 32 -17.20 -17.35 -4.85
CA ASN A 32 -17.19 -16.64 -6.13
C ASN A 32 -16.40 -15.33 -6.07
N LEU A 33 -16.38 -14.65 -4.92
CA LEU A 33 -15.57 -13.44 -4.75
C LEU A 33 -14.08 -13.73 -4.86
N VAL A 34 -13.61 -14.79 -4.18
CA VAL A 34 -12.19 -15.19 -4.24
C VAL A 34 -11.78 -15.63 -5.64
N ALA A 35 -12.62 -16.41 -6.33
CA ALA A 35 -12.32 -16.89 -7.68
C ALA A 35 -12.28 -15.75 -8.73
N LYS A 36 -13.01 -14.66 -8.50
CA LYS A 36 -13.06 -13.51 -9.41
C LYS A 36 -11.76 -12.69 -9.45
N TYR A 37 -10.99 -12.72 -8.39
CA TYR A 37 -9.76 -11.93 -8.25
C TYR A 37 -8.56 -12.87 -8.09
N PRO A 38 -7.81 -13.13 -9.17
CA PRO A 38 -6.62 -13.96 -9.09
C PRO A 38 -5.59 -13.33 -8.17
N PRO A 39 -4.74 -14.15 -7.52
CA PRO A 39 -3.65 -13.65 -6.70
C PRO A 39 -2.75 -12.69 -7.49
N ALA A 40 -2.45 -11.56 -6.89
CA ALA A 40 -1.53 -10.57 -7.43
C ALA A 40 -0.39 -10.30 -6.44
N LYS A 41 0.79 -9.95 -6.95
CA LYS A 41 1.91 -9.51 -6.13
C LYS A 41 1.82 -8.01 -5.93
N ALA A 42 2.01 -7.56 -4.70
CA ALA A 42 2.12 -6.15 -4.36
C ALA A 42 3.34 -5.91 -3.47
N VAL A 43 4.06 -4.82 -3.72
CA VAL A 43 5.13 -4.36 -2.83
C VAL A 43 4.52 -3.37 -1.85
N VAL A 44 4.53 -3.73 -0.57
CA VAL A 44 3.90 -2.94 0.50
C VAL A 44 4.91 -2.19 1.37
N GLY A 45 6.19 -2.30 1.04
CA GLY A 45 7.29 -1.65 1.76
C GLY A 45 8.14 -2.63 2.58
N PHE A 46 8.90 -2.10 3.51
CA PHE A 46 9.87 -2.84 4.30
C PHE A 46 9.64 -2.64 5.78
N SER A 47 10.00 -3.64 6.59
CA SER A 47 9.91 -3.52 8.04
C SER A 47 11.03 -2.61 8.59
N THR A 48 10.76 -1.94 9.71
CA THR A 48 11.76 -1.12 10.43
C THR A 48 13.02 -1.92 10.76
N SER A 49 12.87 -3.20 11.09
CA SER A 49 14.01 -4.07 11.37
C SER A 49 14.97 -4.19 10.19
N LYS A 50 14.48 -4.18 8.97
CA LYS A 50 15.31 -4.23 7.77
C LYS A 50 16.13 -2.95 7.61
N PHE A 51 15.53 -1.79 7.82
CA PHE A 51 16.26 -0.51 7.80
C PHE A 51 17.32 -0.41 8.91
N ASN A 52 17.03 -0.92 10.09
CA ASN A 52 17.97 -0.90 11.21
C ASN A 52 19.22 -1.78 10.99
N THR A 53 19.20 -2.67 9.99
CA THR A 53 20.37 -3.50 9.62
C THR A 53 21.27 -2.86 8.57
N LEU A 54 20.88 -1.71 8.01
CA LEU A 54 21.67 -1.03 7.00
C LEU A 54 22.94 -0.40 7.61
N SER A 55 24.07 -0.62 6.94
CA SER A 55 25.34 0.03 7.29
C SER A 55 25.35 1.50 6.87
N ASP A 56 26.25 2.29 7.46
CA ASP A 56 26.43 3.70 7.09
C ASP A 56 26.75 3.88 5.59
N ALA A 57 27.52 2.94 5.01
CA ALA A 57 27.82 2.96 3.58
C ALA A 57 26.58 2.75 2.71
N GLN A 58 25.65 1.89 3.14
CA GLN A 58 24.38 1.68 2.45
C GLN A 58 23.45 2.89 2.58
N TRP A 59 23.41 3.51 3.77
CA TRP A 59 22.71 4.77 3.97
C TRP A 59 23.28 5.89 3.11
N GLY A 60 24.59 5.98 2.99
CA GLY A 60 25.26 6.92 2.08
C GLY A 60 24.82 6.75 0.63
N LYS A 61 24.81 5.51 0.11
CA LYS A 61 24.31 5.22 -1.25
C LYS A 61 22.85 5.66 -1.45
N LEU A 62 21.99 5.44 -0.47
CA LEU A 62 20.59 5.87 -0.55
C LEU A 62 20.47 7.41 -0.54
N ALA A 63 21.26 8.09 0.29
CA ALA A 63 21.28 9.55 0.34
C ALA A 63 21.79 10.17 -0.96
N ASP A 64 22.84 9.58 -1.55
CA ASP A 64 23.44 10.06 -2.81
C ASP A 64 22.60 9.72 -4.06
N SER A 65 21.55 8.94 -3.90
CA SER A 65 20.68 8.50 -5.01
C SER A 65 19.80 9.59 -5.63
N GLY A 66 19.85 10.82 -5.08
CA GLY A 66 19.11 11.97 -5.59
C GLY A 66 17.69 12.13 -5.04
N VAL A 67 17.31 11.37 -4.02
CA VAL A 67 16.06 11.57 -3.26
C VAL A 67 16.15 12.89 -2.48
N LYS A 68 15.20 13.78 -2.69
CA LYS A 68 15.16 15.09 -2.02
C LYS A 68 14.62 15.04 -0.60
N GLY A 69 13.87 14.00 -0.29
CA GLY A 69 13.24 13.81 1.02
C GLY A 69 12.12 12.78 0.97
N VAL A 70 11.41 12.65 2.09
CA VAL A 70 10.30 11.71 2.24
C VAL A 70 9.01 12.49 2.48
N ALA A 71 7.98 12.21 1.69
CA ALA A 71 6.63 12.71 1.88
C ALA A 71 5.76 11.62 2.50
N ILE A 72 5.13 11.92 3.63
CA ILE A 72 4.22 11.00 4.31
C ILE A 72 2.78 11.43 4.01
N ILE A 73 2.01 10.55 3.36
CA ILE A 73 0.61 10.79 3.02
C ILE A 73 -0.26 9.86 3.85
N GLY A 74 -1.12 10.43 4.67
CA GLY A 74 -2.08 9.69 5.49
C GLY A 74 -3.47 10.31 5.43
N GLY A 75 -4.43 9.62 6.00
CA GLY A 75 -5.79 10.12 6.15
C GLY A 75 -6.84 9.36 5.35
N CYS A 76 -8.08 9.83 5.48
CA CYS A 76 -9.26 9.25 4.86
C CYS A 76 -9.73 10.06 3.67
N ASN A 77 -10.55 9.45 2.81
CA ASN A 77 -11.22 10.15 1.72
C ASN A 77 -12.28 11.13 2.25
N ASN A 78 -12.41 12.24 1.57
CA ASN A 78 -13.49 13.18 1.81
C ASN A 78 -14.68 12.81 0.91
N VAL A 79 -15.87 12.70 1.52
CA VAL A 79 -17.12 12.38 0.79
C VAL A 79 -17.51 13.42 -0.25
N MET A 80 -16.98 14.64 -0.13
CA MET A 80 -17.23 15.74 -1.08
C MET A 80 -16.24 15.77 -2.26
N ALA A 81 -15.29 14.84 -2.31
CA ALA A 81 -14.28 14.76 -3.34
C ALA A 81 -14.31 13.40 -4.05
N THR A 82 -13.78 13.36 -5.27
CA THR A 82 -13.62 12.09 -5.99
C THR A 82 -12.73 11.14 -5.18
N GLN A 83 -13.21 9.93 -4.98
CA GLN A 83 -12.53 8.88 -4.23
C GLN A 83 -11.07 8.71 -4.68
N ASP A 84 -10.15 8.73 -3.74
CA ASP A 84 -8.70 8.55 -3.89
C ASP A 84 -7.96 9.61 -4.75
N ALA A 85 -8.65 10.48 -5.47
CA ALA A 85 -8.07 11.39 -6.45
C ALA A 85 -7.00 12.33 -5.86
N SER A 86 -7.24 12.88 -4.68
CA SER A 86 -6.29 13.77 -4.00
C SER A 86 -5.00 13.06 -3.61
N PHE A 87 -5.09 11.83 -3.09
CA PHE A 87 -3.91 11.04 -2.72
C PHE A 87 -3.05 10.69 -3.93
N VAL A 88 -3.70 10.22 -5.01
CA VAL A 88 -3.03 9.86 -6.26
C VAL A 88 -2.33 11.06 -6.87
N ARG A 89 -2.98 12.22 -6.90
CA ARG A 89 -2.39 13.46 -7.41
C ARG A 89 -1.20 13.92 -6.56
N MET A 90 -1.35 13.98 -5.25
CA MET A 90 -0.26 14.37 -4.35
C MET A 90 0.94 13.43 -4.48
N ALA A 91 0.72 12.13 -4.49
CA ALA A 91 1.80 11.16 -4.65
C ALA A 91 2.52 11.34 -5.98
N GLY A 92 1.79 11.51 -7.08
CA GLY A 92 2.37 11.77 -8.40
C GLY A 92 3.24 13.01 -8.42
N GLU A 93 2.78 14.12 -7.85
CA GLU A 93 3.54 15.37 -7.76
C GLU A 93 4.81 15.22 -6.91
N PHE A 94 4.74 14.56 -5.74
CA PHE A 94 5.92 14.32 -4.92
C PHE A 94 6.95 13.46 -5.64
N LEU A 95 6.53 12.33 -6.24
CA LEU A 95 7.42 11.44 -6.99
C LEU A 95 8.07 12.17 -8.18
N ALA A 96 7.30 12.93 -8.96
CA ALA A 96 7.81 13.72 -10.09
C ALA A 96 8.87 14.76 -9.66
N ASN A 97 8.79 15.23 -8.42
CA ASN A 97 9.75 16.16 -7.84
C ASN A 97 10.90 15.49 -7.08
N GLY A 98 10.99 14.17 -7.07
CA GLY A 98 12.10 13.41 -6.49
C GLY A 98 11.97 13.15 -5.00
N PHE A 99 10.74 13.15 -4.47
CA PHE A 99 10.45 12.73 -3.10
C PHE A 99 10.04 11.26 -3.06
N LEU A 100 10.51 10.53 -2.08
CA LEU A 100 9.98 9.21 -1.75
C LEU A 100 8.62 9.38 -1.07
N VAL A 101 7.62 8.61 -1.50
CA VAL A 101 6.29 8.66 -0.90
C VAL A 101 6.06 7.45 -0.01
N VAL A 102 5.68 7.72 1.23
CA VAL A 102 5.21 6.71 2.20
C VAL A 102 3.74 7.00 2.51
N ALA A 103 2.90 6.01 2.42
CA ALA A 103 1.47 6.19 2.64
C ALA A 103 0.92 5.23 3.69
N SER A 104 -0.14 5.67 4.38
CA SER A 104 -0.84 4.90 5.42
C SER A 104 -2.35 5.03 5.30
N GLY A 105 -3.09 4.05 5.80
CA GLY A 105 -4.56 4.05 5.85
C GLY A 105 -5.22 4.10 4.47
N CYS A 106 -6.28 4.88 4.35
CA CYS A 106 -7.04 5.00 3.09
C CYS A 106 -6.19 5.56 1.94
N ALA A 107 -5.21 6.42 2.23
CA ALA A 107 -4.27 6.91 1.23
C ALA A 107 -3.46 5.76 0.60
N ALA A 108 -2.91 4.85 1.42
CA ALA A 108 -2.19 3.68 0.93
C ALA A 108 -3.08 2.79 0.06
N THR A 109 -4.33 2.55 0.47
CA THR A 109 -5.30 1.79 -0.33
C THR A 109 -5.60 2.46 -1.67
N GLY A 110 -5.77 3.79 -1.68
CA GLY A 110 -5.98 4.55 -2.91
C GLY A 110 -4.80 4.46 -3.86
N LEU A 111 -3.58 4.57 -3.36
CA LEU A 111 -2.37 4.42 -4.14
C LEU A 111 -2.17 3.00 -4.67
N ALA A 112 -2.50 1.98 -3.87
CA ALA A 112 -2.48 0.59 -4.32
C ALA A 112 -3.42 0.36 -5.51
N LYS A 113 -4.65 0.86 -5.44
CA LYS A 113 -5.63 0.81 -6.53
C LYS A 113 -5.16 1.53 -7.79
N ALA A 114 -4.41 2.62 -7.64
CA ALA A 114 -3.80 3.37 -8.75
C ALA A 114 -2.54 2.70 -9.33
N GLY A 115 -2.08 1.58 -8.74
CA GLY A 115 -0.96 0.78 -9.25
C GLY A 115 0.41 1.12 -8.64
N TYR A 116 0.49 1.98 -7.62
CA TYR A 116 1.77 2.34 -7.00
C TYR A 116 2.43 1.19 -6.21
N MET A 117 1.70 0.12 -5.92
CA MET A 117 2.23 -1.09 -5.28
C MET A 117 2.50 -2.23 -6.28
N ASP A 118 2.24 -2.03 -7.56
CA ASP A 118 2.61 -2.95 -8.63
C ASP A 118 4.08 -2.69 -9.02
N PRO A 119 5.00 -3.66 -8.88
CA PRO A 119 6.43 -3.43 -9.14
C PRO A 119 6.71 -2.89 -10.54
N ILE A 120 5.95 -3.34 -11.56
CA ILE A 120 6.14 -2.92 -12.95
C ILE A 120 5.66 -1.50 -13.17
N LYS A 121 4.50 -1.16 -12.62
CA LYS A 121 3.91 0.18 -12.74
C LYS A 121 4.62 1.19 -11.84
N ALA A 122 5.08 0.78 -10.68
CA ALA A 122 5.76 1.66 -9.72
C ALA A 122 7.01 2.29 -10.32
N GLU A 123 7.80 1.52 -11.08
CA GLU A 123 8.99 2.05 -11.77
C GLU A 123 8.64 3.15 -12.77
N ALA A 124 7.61 2.94 -13.57
CA ALA A 124 7.12 3.94 -14.53
C ALA A 124 6.56 5.20 -13.83
N LEU A 125 5.83 5.01 -12.72
CA LEU A 125 5.24 6.09 -11.93
C LEU A 125 6.29 6.88 -11.12
N ALA A 126 7.33 6.22 -10.63
CA ALA A 126 8.41 6.84 -9.88
C ALA A 126 9.23 7.83 -10.73
N GLY A 127 9.27 7.62 -12.03
CA GLY A 127 10.01 8.47 -12.96
C GLY A 127 11.53 8.40 -12.80
N LYS A 128 12.23 9.09 -13.70
CA LYS A 128 13.71 9.03 -13.78
C LYS A 128 14.43 9.54 -12.52
N LYS A 129 13.83 10.43 -11.76
CA LYS A 129 14.48 11.03 -10.57
C LYS A 129 14.63 10.04 -9.40
N LEU A 130 13.75 9.05 -9.33
CA LEU A 130 13.79 8.02 -8.28
C LEU A 130 14.40 6.69 -8.76
N SER A 131 14.71 6.55 -10.05
CA SER A 131 15.28 5.32 -10.59
C SER A 131 16.62 4.94 -9.90
N GLY A 132 17.47 5.91 -9.62
CA GLY A 132 18.72 5.70 -8.87
C GLY A 132 18.49 5.19 -7.45
N PHE A 133 17.49 5.74 -6.76
CA PHE A 133 17.12 5.27 -5.43
C PHE A 133 16.57 3.84 -5.46
N LEU A 134 15.68 3.54 -6.40
CA LEU A 134 15.10 2.20 -6.54
C LEU A 134 16.17 1.15 -6.90
N ALA A 135 17.13 1.50 -7.76
CA ALA A 135 18.27 0.65 -8.09
C ALA A 135 19.14 0.40 -6.85
N ALA A 136 19.53 1.44 -6.12
CA ALA A 136 20.30 1.32 -4.89
C ALA A 136 19.57 0.50 -3.82
N LEU A 137 18.26 0.68 -3.69
CA LEU A 137 17.43 -0.07 -2.74
C LEU A 137 17.36 -1.55 -3.11
N SER A 138 17.24 -1.89 -4.41
CA SER A 138 17.20 -3.28 -4.88
C SER A 138 18.50 -4.03 -4.70
N GLU A 139 19.65 -3.32 -4.64
CA GLU A 139 20.95 -3.91 -4.34
C GLU A 139 21.16 -4.19 -2.84
N ILE A 140 20.43 -3.48 -2.00
CA ILE A 140 20.57 -3.51 -0.54
C ILE A 140 19.63 -4.54 0.12
N LEU A 141 18.50 -4.81 -0.50
CA LEU A 141 17.38 -5.62 0.04
C LEU A 141 17.34 -7.01 -0.54
#